data_38da83879f706be2e1a6bff0bad23e2a
#
_entry.id   38da83879f706be2e1a6bff0bad23e2a
#
_cell.length_a   1.000
_cell.length_b   1.000
_cell.length_c   1.000
_cell.angle_alpha   90.00
_cell.angle_beta   90.00
_cell.angle_gamma   90.00
#
_symmetry.space_group_name_H-M   'P 1'
#
loop_
_entity.id
_entity.type
_entity.pdbx_description
1 polymer ?
#
loop_
_entity_poly.entity_id
_entity_poly.type
_entity_poly.pdbx_seq_one_letter_code
_entity_poly.pdbx_strand_id
1 'polypeptide(L)'
;MNEVIYYHFKKNYVWLVLNILAIAALCSCLFCSLSYAYWWEFQVLLALLILSLLIWIYKYAAKQVMAVITDDTIKIDHTNPIAWNDIEIAEERIVNCCGKKRRVIILIPKKGIDYKYNFLQKHNGDFTPFCLPLYGLITPEDEEKIFRIVANKVGLKAL
;
A
#
# COMPACT_ATOMS: atom_id res chain seq x y z
N MET A 1 12.47 -19.83 2.19
CA MET A 1 11.00 -19.63 2.38
C MET A 1 10.63 -18.30 1.74
N ASN A 2 9.69 -18.28 0.80
CA ASN A 2 9.25 -17.03 0.17
C ASN A 2 7.82 -16.77 0.58
N GLU A 3 7.59 -15.69 1.31
CA GLU A 3 6.27 -15.33 1.77
C GLU A 3 5.87 -13.94 1.29
N VAL A 4 4.65 -13.83 0.78
CA VAL A 4 4.08 -12.58 0.30
C VAL A 4 2.89 -12.21 1.17
N ILE A 5 2.98 -11.05 1.80
CA ILE A 5 1.92 -10.51 2.66
C ILE A 5 1.21 -9.39 1.92
N TYR A 6 -0.11 -9.44 1.94
CA TYR A 6 -0.95 -8.50 1.22
C TYR A 6 -1.67 -7.57 2.19
N TYR A 7 -1.91 -6.34 1.75
CA TYR A 7 -2.83 -5.45 2.45
C TYR A 7 -4.25 -6.01 2.40
N HIS A 8 -4.90 -6.02 3.54
CA HIS A 8 -6.31 -6.37 3.67
C HIS A 8 -7.17 -5.11 3.79
N PHE A 9 -7.46 -4.49 2.66
CA PHE A 9 -8.36 -3.33 2.65
C PHE A 9 -9.80 -3.79 2.86
N LYS A 10 -10.48 -3.19 3.84
CA LYS A 10 -11.91 -3.38 4.03
C LYS A 10 -12.63 -2.84 2.80
N LYS A 11 -13.06 -3.74 1.91
CA LYS A 11 -13.72 -3.38 0.66
C LYS A 11 -15.04 -2.67 1.00
N ASN A 12 -15.12 -1.39 0.68
CA ASN A 12 -16.37 -0.66 0.79
C ASN A 12 -17.18 -0.86 -0.50
N TYR A 13 -18.01 -1.90 -0.51
CA TYR A 13 -18.83 -2.26 -1.67
C TYR A 13 -19.76 -1.14 -2.13
N VAL A 14 -20.21 -0.28 -1.21
CA VAL A 14 -21.03 0.88 -1.55
C VAL A 14 -20.29 1.82 -2.49
N TRP A 15 -19.03 2.14 -2.17
CA TRP A 15 -18.18 2.95 -3.04
C TRP A 15 -17.92 2.29 -4.39
N LEU A 16 -17.74 0.98 -4.42
CA LEU A 16 -17.54 0.25 -5.67
C LEU A 16 -18.79 0.36 -6.55
N VAL A 17 -19.97 0.12 -6.00
CA VAL A 17 -21.25 0.21 -6.72
C VAL A 17 -21.47 1.64 -7.24
N LEU A 18 -21.25 2.67 -6.42
CA LEU A 18 -21.37 4.06 -6.83
C LEU A 18 -20.45 4.41 -8.00
N ASN A 19 -19.20 3.92 -8.00
CA ASN A 19 -18.28 4.15 -9.11
C ASN A 19 -18.71 3.42 -10.39
N ILE A 20 -19.22 2.20 -10.29
CA ILE A 20 -19.77 1.46 -11.44
C ILE A 20 -20.96 2.22 -12.04
N LEU A 21 -21.87 2.72 -11.21
CA LEU A 21 -23.02 3.53 -11.66
C LEU A 21 -22.56 4.85 -12.32
N ALA A 22 -21.56 5.50 -11.74
CA ALA A 22 -20.98 6.71 -12.32
C ALA A 22 -20.36 6.45 -13.70
N ILE A 23 -19.64 5.34 -13.88
CA ILE A 23 -19.08 4.93 -15.17
C ILE A 23 -20.21 4.69 -16.18
N ALA A 24 -21.25 3.96 -15.80
CA ALA A 24 -22.40 3.69 -16.69
C ALA A 24 -23.07 4.98 -17.14
N ALA A 25 -23.29 5.95 -16.23
CA ALA A 25 -23.84 7.25 -16.55
C ALA A 25 -22.94 8.05 -17.51
N LEU A 26 -21.62 8.06 -17.24
CA LEU A 26 -20.64 8.75 -18.10
C LEU A 26 -20.54 8.12 -19.49
N CYS A 27 -20.60 6.79 -19.59
CA CYS A 27 -20.65 6.09 -20.89
C CYS A 27 -21.90 6.44 -21.67
N SER A 28 -23.06 6.55 -21.01
CA SER A 28 -24.30 6.96 -21.63
C SER A 28 -24.22 8.41 -22.16
N CYS A 29 -23.65 9.32 -21.36
CA CYS A 29 -23.39 10.70 -21.78
C CYS A 29 -22.43 10.77 -22.97
N LEU A 30 -21.35 10.00 -22.94
CA LEU A 30 -20.40 9.91 -24.05
C LEU A 30 -21.09 9.44 -25.34
N PHE A 31 -21.87 8.36 -25.23
CA PHE A 31 -22.59 7.80 -26.37
C PHE A 31 -23.57 8.82 -26.98
N CYS A 32 -24.33 9.53 -26.15
CA CYS A 32 -25.21 10.59 -26.60
C CYS A 32 -24.45 11.76 -27.27
N SER A 33 -23.27 12.11 -26.73
CA SER A 33 -22.46 13.22 -27.25
C SER A 33 -21.80 12.91 -28.59
N LEU A 34 -21.59 11.65 -28.95
CA LEU A 34 -21.02 11.22 -30.23
C LEU A 34 -21.88 11.65 -31.44
N SER A 35 -23.18 11.90 -31.22
CA SER A 35 -24.09 12.38 -32.25
C SER A 35 -23.86 13.86 -32.61
N TYR A 36 -23.05 14.60 -31.84
CA TYR A 36 -22.79 16.02 -32.00
C TYR A 36 -21.31 16.28 -32.26
N ALA A 37 -20.93 16.46 -33.52
CA ALA A 37 -19.53 16.61 -33.94
C ALA A 37 -18.81 17.84 -33.33
N TYR A 38 -19.54 18.86 -32.87
CA TYR A 38 -18.97 20.09 -32.30
C TYR A 38 -18.44 19.94 -30.87
N TRP A 39 -18.63 18.77 -30.23
CA TRP A 39 -18.31 18.55 -28.81
C TRP A 39 -17.15 17.61 -28.60
N TRP A 40 -16.20 17.54 -29.51
CA TRP A 40 -15.09 16.63 -29.47
C TRP A 40 -14.22 16.81 -28.20
N GLU A 41 -14.02 18.06 -27.73
CA GLU A 41 -13.29 18.37 -26.51
C GLU A 41 -13.97 17.76 -25.26
N PHE A 42 -15.29 17.88 -25.22
CA PHE A 42 -16.10 17.30 -24.17
C PHE A 42 -16.05 15.76 -24.19
N GLN A 43 -16.05 15.16 -25.37
CA GLN A 43 -15.92 13.70 -25.54
C GLN A 43 -14.56 13.21 -25.05
N VAL A 44 -13.47 13.91 -25.34
CA VAL A 44 -12.13 13.60 -24.84
C VAL A 44 -12.09 13.69 -23.31
N LEU A 45 -12.66 14.74 -22.72
CA LEU A 45 -12.73 14.91 -21.28
C LEU A 45 -13.48 13.76 -20.61
N LEU A 46 -14.64 13.37 -21.14
CA LEU A 46 -15.43 12.24 -20.65
C LEU A 46 -14.65 10.92 -20.74
N ALA A 47 -13.98 10.67 -21.86
CA ALA A 47 -13.17 9.47 -22.05
C ALA A 47 -12.03 9.39 -21.02
N LEU A 48 -11.32 10.51 -20.77
CA LEU A 48 -10.28 10.58 -19.75
C LEU A 48 -10.83 10.33 -18.33
N LEU A 49 -12.01 10.83 -18.05
CA LEU A 49 -12.67 10.65 -16.76
C LEU A 49 -13.08 9.18 -16.54
N ILE A 50 -13.63 8.53 -17.56
CA ILE A 50 -13.94 7.09 -17.53
C ILE A 50 -12.66 6.28 -17.33
N LEU A 51 -11.59 6.58 -18.06
CA LEU A 51 -10.31 5.91 -17.95
C LEU A 51 -9.73 6.04 -16.53
N SER A 52 -9.79 7.24 -15.95
CA SER A 52 -9.31 7.48 -14.58
C SER A 52 -10.07 6.65 -13.54
N LEU A 53 -11.40 6.54 -13.68
CA LEU A 53 -12.24 5.72 -12.81
C LEU A 53 -11.95 4.23 -12.98
N LEU A 54 -11.73 3.75 -14.20
CA LEU A 54 -11.34 2.36 -14.46
C LEU A 54 -9.99 2.01 -13.83
N ILE A 55 -9.00 2.89 -13.95
CA ILE A 55 -7.69 2.74 -13.30
C ILE A 55 -7.86 2.68 -11.77
N TRP A 56 -8.71 3.53 -11.22
CA TRP A 56 -8.99 3.56 -9.80
C TRP A 56 -9.66 2.26 -9.32
N ILE A 57 -10.67 1.74 -10.05
CA ILE A 57 -11.31 0.45 -9.75
C ILE A 57 -10.30 -0.69 -9.83
N TYR A 58 -9.46 -0.69 -10.87
CA TYR A 58 -8.41 -1.71 -11.00
C TYR A 58 -7.47 -1.71 -9.81
N LYS A 59 -6.96 -0.55 -9.40
CA LYS A 59 -6.10 -0.42 -8.20
C LYS A 59 -6.82 -0.85 -6.92
N TYR A 60 -8.11 -0.55 -6.81
CA TYR A 60 -8.91 -0.95 -5.66
C TYR A 60 -9.16 -2.46 -5.61
N ALA A 61 -9.34 -3.11 -6.76
CA ALA A 61 -9.55 -4.56 -6.87
C ALA A 61 -8.25 -5.35 -6.75
N ALA A 62 -7.11 -4.77 -7.16
CA ALA A 62 -5.81 -5.42 -7.10
C ALA A 62 -5.37 -5.65 -5.65
N LYS A 63 -4.85 -6.86 -5.38
CA LYS A 63 -4.21 -7.15 -4.10
C LYS A 63 -2.88 -6.40 -4.05
N GLN A 64 -2.76 -5.44 -3.15
CA GLN A 64 -1.51 -4.72 -2.95
C GLN A 64 -0.60 -5.52 -2.02
N VAL A 65 0.64 -5.73 -2.46
CA VAL A 65 1.66 -6.41 -1.67
C VAL A 65 2.15 -5.46 -0.60
N MET A 66 2.08 -5.86 0.67
CA MET A 66 2.62 -5.12 1.80
C MET A 66 4.09 -5.44 2.04
N ALA A 67 4.42 -6.72 2.06
CA ALA A 67 5.78 -7.17 2.27
C ALA A 67 6.05 -8.48 1.50
N VAL A 68 7.27 -8.62 1.02
CA VAL A 68 7.84 -9.86 0.48
C VAL A 68 8.98 -10.26 1.38
N ILE A 69 8.83 -11.42 2.02
CA ILE A 69 9.78 -11.95 2.99
C ILE A 69 10.45 -13.17 2.37
N THR A 70 11.77 -13.12 2.27
CA THR A 70 12.60 -14.23 1.82
C THR A 70 13.50 -14.72 2.97
N ASP A 71 14.28 -15.75 2.74
CA ASP A 71 15.24 -16.22 3.73
C ASP A 71 16.32 -15.18 4.03
N ASP A 72 16.72 -14.39 3.05
CA ASP A 72 17.85 -13.46 3.15
C ASP A 72 17.43 -12.00 3.26
N THR A 73 16.24 -11.65 2.75
CA THR A 73 15.81 -10.26 2.62
C THR A 73 14.36 -10.05 3.00
N ILE A 74 14.03 -8.81 3.36
CA ILE A 74 12.66 -8.33 3.47
C ILE A 74 12.49 -7.08 2.58
N LYS A 75 11.44 -7.07 1.78
CA LYS A 75 11.02 -5.92 0.99
C LYS A 75 9.66 -5.44 1.49
N ILE A 76 9.57 -4.19 1.90
CA ILE A 76 8.34 -3.58 2.40
C ILE A 76 7.82 -2.64 1.32
N ASP A 77 6.60 -2.90 0.84
CA ASP A 77 5.85 -2.09 -0.13
C ASP A 77 6.75 -1.49 -1.23
N HIS A 78 6.97 -0.19 -1.20
CA HIS A 78 7.74 0.55 -2.21
C HIS A 78 9.23 0.69 -1.87
N THR A 79 9.73 -0.02 -0.84
CA THR A 79 11.16 0.03 -0.48
C THR A 79 11.99 -0.93 -1.34
N ASN A 80 13.30 -0.67 -1.38
CA ASN A 80 14.24 -1.67 -1.85
C ASN A 80 14.33 -2.82 -0.83
N PRO A 81 14.64 -4.05 -1.26
CA PRO A 81 14.89 -5.16 -0.34
C PRO A 81 16.03 -4.82 0.62
N ILE A 82 15.85 -5.13 1.90
CA ILE A 82 16.89 -5.04 2.93
C ILE A 82 17.28 -6.45 3.37
N ALA A 83 18.57 -6.73 3.47
CA ALA A 83 19.04 -8.00 3.99
C ALA A 83 18.80 -8.08 5.49
N TRP A 84 18.40 -9.25 6.01
CA TRP A 84 18.22 -9.45 7.45
C TRP A 84 19.49 -9.15 8.24
N ASN A 85 20.65 -9.47 7.66
CA ASN A 85 21.95 -9.19 8.27
C ASN A 85 22.29 -7.70 8.39
N ASP A 86 21.62 -6.86 7.62
CA ASP A 86 21.81 -5.39 7.61
C ASP A 86 20.91 -4.69 8.64
N ILE A 87 19.99 -5.41 9.25
CA ILE A 87 19.12 -4.90 10.31
C ILE A 87 19.83 -5.09 11.65
N GLU A 88 19.92 -4.01 12.43
CA GLU A 88 20.51 -4.05 13.78
C GLU A 88 19.50 -4.58 14.80
N ILE A 89 18.28 -4.05 14.76
CA ILE A 89 17.21 -4.38 15.68
C ILE A 89 15.84 -4.11 15.06
N ALA A 90 14.84 -4.86 15.47
CA ALA A 90 13.44 -4.56 15.21
C ALA A 90 12.76 -4.09 16.50
N GLU A 91 12.02 -3.00 16.42
CA GLU A 91 11.29 -2.44 17.56
C GLU A 91 9.81 -2.35 17.26
N GLU A 92 8.98 -2.82 18.18
CA GLU A 92 7.56 -2.53 18.14
C GLU A 92 7.33 -1.12 18.67
N ARG A 93 6.60 -0.30 17.93
CA ARG A 93 6.25 1.07 18.32
C ARG A 93 4.79 1.39 18.06
N ILE A 94 4.27 2.34 18.82
CA ILE A 94 2.97 2.95 18.55
C ILE A 94 3.23 4.30 17.87
N VAL A 95 2.78 4.43 16.63
CA VAL A 95 2.87 5.67 15.86
C VAL A 95 1.50 6.31 15.72
N ASN A 96 1.47 7.64 15.68
CA ASN A 96 0.24 8.39 15.47
C ASN A 96 0.06 8.65 13.98
N CYS A 97 -0.90 7.95 13.35
CA CYS A 97 -1.20 8.11 11.93
C CYS A 97 -2.62 8.64 11.76
N CYS A 98 -2.75 9.83 11.18
CA CYS A 98 -4.06 10.48 10.95
C CYS A 98 -4.93 10.55 12.22
N GLY A 99 -4.35 10.90 13.36
CA GLY A 99 -5.04 11.02 14.65
C GLY A 99 -5.38 9.69 15.34
N LYS A 100 -4.92 8.55 14.80
CA LYS A 100 -5.13 7.23 15.39
C LYS A 100 -3.80 6.60 15.78
N LYS A 101 -3.73 6.08 17.00
CA LYS A 101 -2.59 5.27 17.48
C LYS A 101 -2.56 3.93 16.75
N ARG A 102 -1.42 3.57 16.18
CA ARG A 102 -1.24 2.35 15.39
C ARG A 102 0.03 1.63 15.78
N ARG A 103 -0.06 0.30 15.90
CA ARG A 103 1.10 -0.55 16.15
C ARG A 103 1.87 -0.77 14.86
N VAL A 104 3.18 -0.67 14.93
CA VAL A 104 4.09 -0.91 13.81
C VAL A 104 5.35 -1.60 14.30
N ILE A 105 6.01 -2.35 13.42
CA ILE A 105 7.38 -2.82 13.64
C ILE A 105 8.29 -1.92 12.81
N ILE A 106 9.26 -1.32 13.46
CA ILE A 106 10.29 -0.52 12.80
C ILE A 106 11.56 -1.35 12.73
N LEU A 107 12.07 -1.56 11.52
CA LEU A 107 13.35 -2.20 11.28
C LEU A 107 14.44 -1.12 11.24
N ILE A 108 15.38 -1.19 12.16
CA ILE A 108 16.48 -0.23 12.28
C ILE A 108 17.70 -0.82 11.60
N PRO A 109 18.20 -0.22 10.50
CA PRO A 109 19.39 -0.72 9.82
C PRO A 109 20.66 -0.44 10.64
N LYS A 110 21.69 -1.22 10.43
CA LYS A 110 23.03 -1.01 11.02
C LYS A 110 23.61 0.32 10.55
N LYS A 111 24.42 0.93 11.42
CA LYS A 111 25.12 2.21 11.09
C LYS A 111 26.01 2.04 9.85
N GLY A 112 25.94 3.01 8.96
CA GLY A 112 26.77 3.02 7.73
C GLY A 112 26.14 2.35 6.53
N ILE A 113 24.95 1.77 6.65
CA ILE A 113 24.20 1.23 5.52
C ILE A 113 23.29 2.32 4.98
N ASP A 114 23.62 2.80 3.78
CA ASP A 114 22.83 3.84 3.11
C ASP A 114 21.76 3.18 2.22
N TYR A 115 20.51 3.26 2.65
CA TYR A 115 19.36 2.80 1.87
C TYR A 115 18.79 3.95 1.07
N LYS A 116 18.73 3.79 -0.24
CA LYS A 116 18.07 4.75 -1.13
C LYS A 116 16.56 4.71 -0.89
N TYR A 117 16.05 5.80 -0.34
CA TYR A 117 14.62 6.00 -0.14
C TYR A 117 13.96 6.55 -1.39
N ASN A 118 12.75 6.10 -1.68
CA ASN A 118 11.91 6.75 -2.67
C ASN A 118 11.47 8.14 -2.17
N PHE A 119 11.35 9.10 -3.09
CA PHE A 119 10.96 10.49 -2.78
C PHE A 119 9.71 10.60 -1.88
N LEU A 120 8.72 9.72 -2.09
CA LEU A 120 7.48 9.69 -1.30
C LEU A 120 7.70 9.26 0.16
N GLN A 121 8.73 8.50 0.45
CA GLN A 121 9.05 8.04 1.82
C GLN A 121 9.74 9.12 2.65
N LYS A 122 10.47 10.03 1.99
CA LYS A 122 11.18 11.14 2.63
C LYS A 122 10.23 12.19 3.23
N HIS A 123 8.98 12.24 2.76
CA HIS A 123 7.97 13.22 3.19
C HIS A 123 6.98 12.72 4.25
N ASN A 124 7.03 11.46 4.63
CA ASN A 124 6.07 10.90 5.61
C ASN A 124 6.46 11.09 7.09
N GLY A 125 7.20 12.12 7.42
CA GLY A 125 7.48 12.54 8.80
C GLY A 125 8.13 11.46 9.66
N ASP A 126 7.47 11.06 10.75
CA ASP A 126 7.98 10.12 11.76
C ASP A 126 8.06 8.65 11.30
N PHE A 127 7.67 8.35 10.06
CA PHE A 127 7.76 7.00 9.52
C PHE A 127 9.15 6.77 8.94
N THR A 128 9.87 5.86 9.55
CA THR A 128 11.06 5.29 8.91
C THR A 128 10.62 4.46 7.70
N PRO A 129 11.42 4.40 6.62
CA PRO A 129 11.04 3.67 5.40
C PRO A 129 10.88 2.15 5.63
N PHE A 130 11.41 1.63 6.72
CA PHE A 130 11.32 0.21 7.09
C PHE A 130 10.29 0.00 8.20
N CYS A 131 9.10 0.56 8.03
CA CYS A 131 7.98 0.43 8.94
C CYS A 131 7.00 -0.63 8.42
N LEU A 132 6.84 -1.71 9.17
CA LEU A 132 5.83 -2.73 8.93
C LEU A 132 4.56 -2.39 9.72
N PRO A 133 3.46 -2.07 9.08
CA PRO A 133 2.22 -1.76 9.79
C PRO A 133 1.57 -3.02 10.36
N LEU A 134 1.34 -3.02 11.69
CA LEU A 134 0.57 -4.05 12.40
C LEU A 134 -0.80 -3.50 12.78
N TYR A 135 -1.63 -3.20 11.80
CA TYR A 135 -2.96 -2.69 12.08
C TYR A 135 -3.88 -3.00 10.91
N GLY A 136 -5.13 -3.18 11.14
CA GLY A 136 -6.29 -3.40 10.27
C GLY A 136 -6.16 -3.45 8.73
N LEU A 137 -4.97 -3.26 8.19
CA LEU A 137 -4.63 -3.42 6.78
C LEU A 137 -4.08 -4.82 6.45
N ILE A 138 -3.87 -5.65 7.47
CA ILE A 138 -3.44 -7.04 7.34
C ILE A 138 -4.35 -7.95 8.16
N THR A 139 -4.37 -9.23 7.86
CA THR A 139 -5.12 -10.19 8.67
C THR A 139 -4.43 -10.42 10.01
N PRO A 140 -5.14 -10.80 11.10
CA PRO A 140 -4.51 -11.16 12.37
C PRO A 140 -3.49 -12.30 12.23
N GLU A 141 -3.74 -13.24 11.33
CA GLU A 141 -2.82 -14.36 11.03
C GLU A 141 -1.52 -13.87 10.39
N ASP A 142 -1.62 -12.93 9.44
CA ASP A 142 -0.46 -12.31 8.81
C ASP A 142 0.32 -11.44 9.81
N GLU A 143 -0.39 -10.74 10.72
CA GLU A 143 0.24 -9.97 11.80
C GLU A 143 1.10 -10.87 12.68
N GLU A 144 0.54 -11.97 13.18
CA GLU A 144 1.25 -12.92 14.02
C GLU A 144 2.44 -13.57 13.28
N LYS A 145 2.24 -13.88 12.00
CA LYS A 145 3.27 -14.45 11.14
C LYS A 145 4.46 -13.51 10.97
N ILE A 146 4.20 -12.24 10.64
CA ILE A 146 5.24 -11.21 10.54
C ILE A 146 6.01 -11.11 11.86
N PHE A 147 5.28 -11.04 12.96
CA PHE A 147 5.86 -10.94 14.30
C PHE A 147 6.83 -12.07 14.59
N ARG A 148 6.42 -13.31 14.33
CA ARG A 148 7.27 -14.51 14.51
C ARG A 148 8.50 -14.47 13.60
N ILE A 149 8.34 -14.12 12.32
CA ILE A 149 9.46 -14.10 11.37
C ILE A 149 10.49 -13.05 11.79
N VAL A 150 10.04 -11.83 12.10
CA VAL A 150 10.94 -10.75 12.50
C VAL A 150 11.65 -11.10 13.82
N ALA A 151 10.92 -11.63 14.80
CA ALA A 151 11.50 -12.05 16.07
C ALA A 151 12.59 -13.14 15.90
N ASN A 152 12.35 -14.10 15.02
CA ASN A 152 13.30 -15.18 14.75
C ASN A 152 14.53 -14.74 13.95
N LYS A 153 14.39 -13.75 13.07
CA LYS A 153 15.48 -13.30 12.16
C LYS A 153 16.40 -12.27 12.80
N VAL A 154 15.84 -11.32 13.53
CA VAL A 154 16.58 -10.12 14.00
C VAL A 154 16.50 -9.95 15.52
N GLY A 155 15.58 -10.66 16.18
CA GLY A 155 15.16 -10.32 17.53
C GLY A 155 14.22 -9.12 17.53
N LEU A 156 13.20 -9.16 18.36
CA LEU A 156 12.19 -8.11 18.45
C LEU A 156 12.18 -7.55 19.87
N LYS A 157 12.39 -6.24 19.99
CA LYS A 157 12.18 -5.53 21.23
C LYS A 157 10.70 -5.14 21.31
N ALA A 158 9.97 -5.87 22.15
CA ALA A 158 8.57 -5.54 22.44
C ALA A 158 8.47 -4.26 23.28
N LEU A 159 7.32 -3.60 23.18
CA LEU A 159 6.94 -2.46 24.00
C LEU A 159 6.86 -2.82 25.47
#